data_7af24ac62caefad89ba450a0c270681b
#
_entry.id   7af24ac62caefad89ba450a0c270681b
#
_cell.length_a   1.000
_cell.length_b   1.000
_cell.length_c   1.000
_cell.angle_alpha   90.00
_cell.angle_beta   90.00
_cell.angle_gamma   90.00
#
_symmetry.space_group_name_H-M   'P 1'
#
loop_
_entity.id
_entity.type
_entity.pdbx_description
1 polymer ?
#
loop_
_entity_poly.entity_id
_entity_poly.type
_entity_poly.pdbx_seq_one_letter_code
_entity_poly.pdbx_strand_id
1 'polypeptide(L)'
;RGHELHVLDGEKQYPIDLRDFSYEVDGQRHQFDFAYITIHGTPGENGILQGYFDLLGLPYSTSGVLVEALTFNKFALNNYLRSLPGIHVSDSLMVRRGENLPSPAEIVERVGLPCFIKPNAGGSSFGVSKVKTLDDVMPAIHKAMNESDEVMIERQLVGTEITCGCFRRSNGEIVCFPITEVALKGGEFFDYDAKYEGKSDEITPARIAESTADRVRETTQYVYRQLGCYGIIRIDYILSGERGQEQIN
;
A
#
# COMPACT_ATOMS: atom_id res chain seq x y z
N ARG A 1 22.91 -6.32 6.15
CA ARG A 1 23.45 -6.88 4.90
C ARG A 1 23.75 -5.70 4.01
N GLY A 2 25.02 -5.56 3.54
CA GLY A 2 25.40 -4.48 2.63
C GLY A 2 24.71 -4.66 1.30
N HIS A 3 24.04 -3.60 0.82
CA HIS A 3 23.57 -3.53 -0.56
C HIS A 3 24.65 -2.80 -1.36
N GLU A 4 25.06 -3.36 -2.49
CA GLU A 4 25.90 -2.67 -3.46
C GLU A 4 24.97 -1.93 -4.42
N LEU A 5 25.11 -0.60 -4.49
CA LEU A 5 24.37 0.23 -5.42
C LEU A 5 25.31 0.74 -6.50
N HIS A 6 24.85 0.81 -7.72
CA HIS A 6 25.62 1.26 -8.86
C HIS A 6 24.86 2.25 -9.70
N VAL A 7 25.56 3.25 -10.24
CA VAL A 7 25.09 4.03 -11.38
C VAL A 7 25.36 3.21 -12.64
N LEU A 8 24.36 3.12 -13.50
CA LEU A 8 24.48 2.45 -14.81
C LEU A 8 24.59 3.52 -15.90
N ASP A 9 25.64 3.43 -16.72
CA ASP A 9 25.84 4.24 -17.92
C ASP A 9 26.17 3.30 -19.08
N GLY A 10 25.16 2.90 -19.82
CA GLY A 10 25.26 1.83 -20.80
C GLY A 10 25.66 0.52 -20.14
N GLU A 11 26.80 -0.05 -20.53
CA GLU A 11 27.35 -1.28 -19.94
C GLU A 11 28.27 -1.03 -18.73
N LYS A 12 28.62 0.24 -18.46
CA LYS A 12 29.47 0.61 -17.35
C LYS A 12 28.69 0.70 -16.05
N GLN A 13 29.31 0.29 -14.96
CA GLN A 13 28.76 0.35 -13.62
C GLN A 13 29.72 1.09 -12.71
N TYR A 14 29.21 2.11 -12.03
CA TYR A 14 29.97 2.90 -11.07
C TYR A 14 29.40 2.69 -9.67
N PRO A 15 30.18 2.22 -8.70
CA PRO A 15 29.67 2.01 -7.34
C PRO A 15 29.31 3.33 -6.68
N ILE A 16 28.18 3.32 -5.95
CA ILE A 16 27.74 4.46 -5.15
C ILE A 16 28.38 4.39 -3.77
N ASP A 17 28.99 5.48 -3.34
CA ASP A 17 29.45 5.67 -1.97
C ASP A 17 28.24 5.95 -1.06
N LEU A 18 27.85 4.96 -0.26
CA LEU A 18 26.68 5.07 0.63
C LEU A 18 26.85 6.07 1.78
N ARG A 19 28.05 6.65 1.97
CA ARG A 19 28.27 7.67 3.02
C ARG A 19 27.65 9.01 2.65
N ASP A 20 27.56 9.32 1.34
CA ASP A 20 27.05 10.59 0.84
C ASP A 20 26.29 10.47 -0.49
N PHE A 21 26.02 9.25 -0.93
CA PHE A 21 25.28 8.92 -2.15
C PHE A 21 25.93 9.52 -3.43
N SER A 22 27.27 9.55 -3.45
CA SER A 22 28.06 9.99 -4.62
C SER A 22 28.62 8.81 -5.40
N TYR A 23 29.11 9.07 -6.60
CA TYR A 23 29.86 8.12 -7.42
C TYR A 23 31.02 8.79 -8.12
N GLU A 24 31.98 8.03 -8.62
CA GLU A 24 33.18 8.55 -9.28
C GLU A 24 33.31 8.04 -10.70
N VAL A 25 33.60 8.95 -11.64
CA VAL A 25 33.91 8.66 -13.05
C VAL A 25 35.20 9.36 -13.40
N ASP A 26 36.19 8.60 -13.88
CA ASP A 26 37.51 9.11 -14.33
C ASP A 26 38.19 10.05 -13.31
N GLY A 27 38.09 9.69 -12.01
CA GLY A 27 38.62 10.45 -10.89
C GLY A 27 37.87 11.73 -10.51
N GLN A 28 36.69 11.94 -11.13
CA GLN A 28 35.80 13.06 -10.78
C GLN A 28 34.61 12.54 -9.98
N ARG A 29 34.32 13.20 -8.84
CA ARG A 29 33.20 12.90 -7.97
C ARG A 29 31.93 13.59 -8.46
N HIS A 30 30.85 12.82 -8.55
CA HIS A 30 29.53 13.27 -8.95
C HIS A 30 28.52 13.04 -7.82
N GLN A 31 27.57 13.96 -7.69
CA GLN A 31 26.45 13.88 -6.74
C GLN A 31 25.12 13.97 -7.49
N PHE A 32 24.05 13.57 -6.81
CA PHE A 32 22.69 13.67 -7.35
C PHE A 32 21.98 14.87 -6.72
N ASP A 33 21.15 15.55 -7.49
CA ASP A 33 20.32 16.66 -7.03
C ASP A 33 18.93 16.17 -6.56
N PHE A 34 18.53 14.96 -6.96
CA PHE A 34 17.22 14.39 -6.68
C PHE A 34 17.21 12.87 -6.84
N ALA A 35 16.48 12.17 -5.97
CA ALA A 35 16.26 10.73 -6.04
C ALA A 35 14.83 10.41 -6.48
N TYR A 36 14.67 9.79 -7.64
CA TYR A 36 13.38 9.26 -8.09
C TYR A 36 13.26 7.78 -7.68
N ILE A 37 12.45 7.53 -6.63
CA ILE A 37 12.32 6.20 -6.01
C ILE A 37 11.22 5.43 -6.74
N THR A 38 11.56 4.22 -7.27
CA THR A 38 10.64 3.29 -7.91
C THR A 38 10.75 1.87 -7.33
N ILE A 39 11.35 1.75 -6.13
CA ILE A 39 11.57 0.48 -5.45
C ILE A 39 10.28 0.08 -4.73
N HIS A 40 9.74 -1.10 -5.06
CA HIS A 40 8.63 -1.70 -4.33
C HIS A 40 9.11 -2.40 -3.04
N GLY A 41 8.30 -2.29 -1.99
CA GLY A 41 8.61 -2.88 -0.69
C GLY A 41 9.77 -2.19 0.03
N THR A 42 10.43 -2.95 0.89
CA THR A 42 11.60 -2.48 1.65
C THR A 42 12.85 -2.43 0.75
N PRO A 43 13.63 -1.34 0.76
CA PRO A 43 13.54 -0.15 1.64
C PRO A 43 12.77 1.05 1.03
N GLY A 44 12.14 0.89 -0.13
CA GLY A 44 11.58 2.00 -0.92
C GLY A 44 10.26 2.56 -0.37
N GLU A 45 9.42 1.71 0.25
CA GLU A 45 8.05 2.06 0.67
C GLU A 45 7.83 2.08 2.19
N ASN A 46 8.88 1.85 3.01
CA ASN A 46 8.75 1.72 4.46
C ASN A 46 9.44 2.83 5.26
N GLY A 47 9.87 3.91 4.60
CA GLY A 47 10.51 5.06 5.23
C GLY A 47 12.02 4.92 5.45
N ILE A 48 12.61 3.74 5.26
CA ILE A 48 14.05 3.52 5.49
C ILE A 48 14.91 4.31 4.50
N LEU A 49 14.58 4.23 3.21
CA LEU A 49 15.32 4.93 2.17
C LEU A 49 15.10 6.45 2.26
N GLN A 50 13.89 6.87 2.59
CA GLN A 50 13.55 8.27 2.84
C GLN A 50 14.35 8.85 4.00
N GLY A 51 14.46 8.11 5.12
CA GLY A 51 15.26 8.53 6.26
C GLY A 51 16.75 8.64 5.95
N TYR A 52 17.27 7.77 5.09
CA TYR A 52 18.64 7.86 4.61
C TYR A 52 18.83 9.13 3.75
N PHE A 53 17.94 9.42 2.82
CA PHE A 53 18.03 10.63 2.00
C PHE A 53 17.81 11.92 2.81
N ASP A 54 16.93 11.90 3.82
CA ASP A 54 16.77 13.03 4.75
C ASP A 54 18.08 13.36 5.48
N LEU A 55 18.83 12.33 5.94
CA LEU A 55 20.15 12.52 6.57
C LEU A 55 21.18 13.12 5.61
N LEU A 56 21.07 12.83 4.32
CA LEU A 56 21.98 13.39 3.30
C LEU A 56 21.53 14.76 2.78
N GLY A 57 20.29 15.19 3.09
CA GLY A 57 19.69 16.37 2.50
C GLY A 57 19.37 16.22 1.00
N LEU A 58 19.22 14.98 0.51
CA LEU A 58 18.90 14.68 -0.90
C LEU A 58 17.37 14.63 -1.08
N PRO A 59 16.76 15.52 -1.86
CA PRO A 59 15.34 15.49 -2.16
C PRO A 59 14.95 14.23 -2.92
N TYR A 60 13.70 13.73 -2.69
CA TYR A 60 13.21 12.50 -3.32
C TYR A 60 11.73 12.60 -3.73
N SER A 61 11.27 11.63 -4.54
CA SER A 61 9.96 11.66 -5.23
C SER A 61 8.77 11.15 -4.40
N THR A 62 9.01 10.43 -3.30
CA THR A 62 7.94 9.84 -2.47
C THR A 62 7.57 10.74 -1.29
N SER A 63 6.57 10.34 -0.50
CA SER A 63 6.28 10.97 0.78
C SER A 63 7.42 10.77 1.79
N GLY A 64 7.37 11.49 2.92
CA GLY A 64 8.44 11.41 3.94
C GLY A 64 8.34 10.18 4.81
N VAL A 65 9.33 10.00 5.67
CA VAL A 65 9.55 8.82 6.53
C VAL A 65 8.28 8.37 7.26
N LEU A 66 7.58 9.29 7.92
CA LEU A 66 6.39 8.93 8.70
C LEU A 66 5.25 8.39 7.82
N VAL A 67 5.02 9.04 6.69
CA VAL A 67 3.94 8.64 5.77
C VAL A 67 4.24 7.27 5.16
N GLU A 68 5.45 7.07 4.65
CA GLU A 68 5.86 5.79 4.07
C GLU A 68 5.80 4.65 5.11
N ALA A 69 6.33 4.86 6.31
CA ALA A 69 6.26 3.85 7.37
C ALA A 69 4.82 3.55 7.80
N LEU A 70 3.96 4.56 7.91
CA LEU A 70 2.55 4.42 8.29
C LEU A 70 1.77 3.68 7.21
N THR A 71 1.92 4.06 5.94
CA THR A 71 1.17 3.47 4.82
C THR A 71 1.63 2.05 4.49
N PHE A 72 2.88 1.71 4.78
CA PHE A 72 3.40 0.35 4.64
C PHE A 72 2.88 -0.61 5.72
N ASN A 73 2.54 -0.09 6.91
CA ASN A 73 1.94 -0.84 8.01
C ASN A 73 0.41 -0.78 7.92
N LYS A 74 -0.23 -1.81 7.35
CA LYS A 74 -1.67 -1.85 7.04
C LYS A 74 -2.56 -1.62 8.26
N PHE A 75 -2.22 -2.21 9.41
CA PHE A 75 -3.00 -2.08 10.63
C PHE A 75 -2.89 -0.67 11.24
N ALA A 76 -1.67 -0.10 11.24
CA ALA A 76 -1.46 1.27 11.70
C ALA A 76 -2.18 2.27 10.80
N LEU A 77 -2.08 2.11 9.48
CA LEU A 77 -2.81 2.95 8.51
C LEU A 77 -4.32 2.88 8.74
N ASN A 78 -4.90 1.67 8.86
CA ASN A 78 -6.34 1.52 9.08
C ASN A 78 -6.80 2.18 10.39
N ASN A 79 -6.00 2.09 11.47
CA ASN A 79 -6.33 2.77 12.73
C ASN A 79 -6.23 4.30 12.60
N TYR A 80 -5.24 4.82 11.89
CA TYR A 80 -5.15 6.25 11.59
C TYR A 80 -6.36 6.71 10.75
N LEU A 81 -6.65 6.03 9.65
CA LEU A 81 -7.77 6.37 8.77
C LEU A 81 -9.12 6.30 9.48
N ARG A 82 -9.33 5.30 10.36
CA ARG A 82 -10.56 5.19 11.18
C ARG A 82 -10.77 6.38 12.10
N SER A 83 -9.70 7.08 12.50
CA SER A 83 -9.79 8.30 13.31
C SER A 83 -10.24 9.55 12.52
N LEU A 84 -10.21 9.48 11.18
CA LEU A 84 -10.59 10.60 10.33
C LEU A 84 -12.12 10.62 10.10
N PRO A 85 -12.78 11.77 10.31
CA PRO A 85 -14.22 11.90 10.06
C PRO A 85 -14.59 11.53 8.62
N GLY A 86 -15.61 10.69 8.46
CA GLY A 86 -16.15 10.29 7.15
C GLY A 86 -15.31 9.27 6.37
N ILE A 87 -14.21 8.77 6.94
CA ILE A 87 -13.44 7.68 6.35
C ILE A 87 -13.87 6.34 6.96
N HIS A 88 -14.15 5.39 6.08
CA HIS A 88 -14.52 4.05 6.46
C HIS A 88 -13.38 3.08 6.11
N VAL A 89 -13.10 2.15 7.01
CA VAL A 89 -12.12 1.09 6.83
C VAL A 89 -12.67 -0.19 7.44
N SER A 90 -12.22 -1.33 6.93
CA SER A 90 -12.63 -2.63 7.43
C SER A 90 -12.30 -2.81 8.91
N ASP A 91 -13.17 -3.50 9.64
CA ASP A 91 -12.84 -3.97 11.00
C ASP A 91 -11.66 -4.91 10.94
N SER A 92 -10.70 -4.70 11.81
CA SER A 92 -9.46 -5.46 11.79
C SER A 92 -8.93 -5.77 13.18
N LEU A 93 -8.12 -6.83 13.25
CA LEU A 93 -7.39 -7.29 14.41
C LEU A 93 -5.95 -7.56 14.00
N MET A 94 -5.00 -7.31 14.89
CA MET A 94 -3.61 -7.69 14.69
C MET A 94 -3.19 -8.75 15.71
N VAL A 95 -2.44 -9.75 15.24
CA VAL A 95 -1.78 -10.76 16.07
C VAL A 95 -0.28 -10.77 15.77
N ARG A 96 0.53 -11.14 16.77
CA ARG A 96 1.99 -11.14 16.67
C ARG A 96 2.57 -12.51 16.98
N ARG A 97 3.67 -12.82 16.32
CA ARG A 97 4.46 -14.01 16.63
C ARG A 97 4.97 -13.95 18.08
N GLY A 98 4.82 -15.07 18.78
CA GLY A 98 5.28 -15.17 20.18
C GLY A 98 4.30 -14.63 21.23
N GLU A 99 3.19 -14.02 20.83
CA GLU A 99 2.09 -13.66 21.72
C GLU A 99 1.06 -14.80 21.81
N ASN A 100 0.23 -14.76 22.89
CA ASN A 100 -0.93 -15.65 22.99
C ASN A 100 -1.94 -15.25 21.91
N LEU A 101 -2.18 -16.13 20.96
CA LEU A 101 -3.15 -15.90 19.89
C LEU A 101 -4.58 -16.08 20.41
N PRO A 102 -5.51 -15.19 20.04
CA PRO A 102 -6.94 -15.42 20.29
C PRO A 102 -7.39 -16.72 19.61
N SER A 103 -8.39 -17.37 20.16
CA SER A 103 -9.02 -18.53 19.51
C SER A 103 -9.68 -18.13 18.18
N PRO A 104 -9.85 -19.06 17.24
CA PRO A 104 -10.59 -18.79 16.00
C PRO A 104 -11.98 -18.20 16.23
N ALA A 105 -12.68 -18.64 17.28
CA ALA A 105 -14.01 -18.14 17.64
C ALA A 105 -13.96 -16.66 18.04
N GLU A 106 -13.01 -16.26 18.90
CA GLU A 106 -12.82 -14.86 19.31
C GLU A 106 -12.42 -13.97 18.14
N ILE A 107 -11.58 -14.48 17.22
CA ILE A 107 -11.20 -13.74 15.99
C ILE A 107 -12.46 -13.50 15.13
N VAL A 108 -13.24 -14.54 14.88
CA VAL A 108 -14.44 -14.45 14.03
C VAL A 108 -15.54 -13.61 14.68
N GLU A 109 -15.68 -13.64 16.00
CA GLU A 109 -16.60 -12.73 16.71
C GLU A 109 -16.28 -11.26 16.43
N ARG A 110 -14.98 -10.91 16.35
CA ARG A 110 -14.53 -9.52 16.15
C ARG A 110 -14.58 -9.06 14.70
N VAL A 111 -14.13 -9.89 13.74
CA VAL A 111 -13.97 -9.50 12.34
C VAL A 111 -15.02 -10.10 11.41
N GLY A 112 -15.69 -11.19 11.81
CA GLY A 112 -16.65 -11.91 10.98
C GLY A 112 -15.98 -12.83 9.96
N LEU A 113 -16.82 -13.56 9.22
CA LEU A 113 -16.45 -14.37 8.04
C LEU A 113 -17.30 -13.95 6.84
N PRO A 114 -16.77 -13.98 5.62
CA PRO A 114 -15.35 -14.22 5.29
C PRO A 114 -14.43 -13.10 5.76
N CYS A 115 -13.17 -13.45 6.05
CA CYS A 115 -12.14 -12.47 6.40
C CYS A 115 -10.86 -12.70 5.59
N PHE A 116 -10.00 -11.69 5.55
CA PHE A 116 -8.66 -11.79 5.00
C PHE A 116 -7.64 -11.83 6.11
N ILE A 117 -6.69 -12.77 6.00
CA ILE A 117 -5.54 -12.91 6.89
C ILE A 117 -4.29 -12.67 6.05
N LYS A 118 -3.49 -11.67 6.45
CA LYS A 118 -2.37 -11.17 5.65
C LYS A 118 -1.21 -10.66 6.50
N PRO A 119 0.03 -10.68 5.99
CA PRO A 119 1.15 -9.98 6.61
C PRO A 119 0.81 -8.50 6.79
N ASN A 120 1.11 -7.94 7.96
CA ASN A 120 0.81 -6.54 8.27
C ASN A 120 1.67 -5.58 7.44
N ALA A 121 2.96 -5.89 7.27
CA ALA A 121 3.89 -5.19 6.39
C ALA A 121 4.23 -6.06 5.17
N GLY A 122 4.37 -5.42 4.02
CA GLY A 122 4.68 -6.12 2.77
C GLY A 122 3.69 -5.81 1.64
N GLY A 123 4.06 -6.21 0.43
CA GLY A 123 3.32 -5.97 -0.80
C GLY A 123 2.96 -7.25 -1.56
N SER A 124 2.46 -7.10 -2.79
CA SER A 124 2.25 -8.16 -3.79
C SER A 124 1.40 -9.36 -3.34
N SER A 125 0.55 -9.19 -2.32
CA SER A 125 -0.37 -10.24 -1.82
C SER A 125 0.29 -11.55 -1.34
N PHE A 126 1.61 -11.56 -1.09
CA PHE A 126 2.29 -12.72 -0.51
C PHE A 126 1.74 -13.01 0.89
N GLY A 127 1.52 -14.30 1.19
CA GLY A 127 1.02 -14.74 2.48
C GLY A 127 -0.45 -14.41 2.78
N VAL A 128 -1.17 -13.79 1.84
CA VAL A 128 -2.60 -13.47 1.99
C VAL A 128 -3.46 -14.72 1.84
N SER A 129 -4.50 -14.82 2.66
CA SER A 129 -5.51 -15.89 2.59
C SER A 129 -6.90 -15.31 2.82
N LYS A 130 -7.86 -15.71 1.98
CA LYS A 130 -9.29 -15.51 2.22
C LYS A 130 -9.81 -16.70 3.02
N VAL A 131 -10.31 -16.44 4.22
CA VAL A 131 -10.79 -17.45 5.17
C VAL A 131 -12.31 -17.43 5.21
N LYS A 132 -12.92 -18.59 5.01
CA LYS A 132 -14.38 -18.76 4.96
C LYS A 132 -14.93 -19.59 6.13
N THR A 133 -14.06 -20.35 6.83
CA THR A 133 -14.44 -21.23 7.94
C THR A 133 -13.54 -21.02 9.17
N LEU A 134 -14.02 -21.41 10.35
CA LEU A 134 -13.23 -21.35 11.59
C LEU A 134 -11.94 -22.17 11.51
N ASP A 135 -12.00 -23.33 10.88
CA ASP A 135 -10.89 -24.28 10.80
C ASP A 135 -9.72 -23.72 9.95
N ASP A 136 -10.01 -22.83 9.02
CA ASP A 136 -9.00 -22.20 8.15
C ASP A 136 -8.24 -21.05 8.84
N VAL A 137 -8.72 -20.52 9.97
CA VAL A 137 -8.17 -19.32 10.60
C VAL A 137 -6.71 -19.53 11.02
N MET A 138 -6.43 -20.56 11.84
CA MET A 138 -5.08 -20.79 12.35
C MET A 138 -4.08 -21.16 11.26
N PRO A 139 -4.40 -22.05 10.29
CA PRO A 139 -3.53 -22.30 9.14
C PRO A 139 -3.17 -21.02 8.36
N ALA A 140 -4.15 -20.14 8.13
CA ALA A 140 -3.92 -18.88 7.44
C ALA A 140 -3.03 -17.91 8.24
N ILE A 141 -3.20 -17.82 9.57
CA ILE A 141 -2.32 -17.03 10.44
C ILE A 141 -0.88 -17.55 10.35
N HIS A 142 -0.68 -18.86 10.48
CA HIS A 142 0.66 -19.45 10.38
C HIS A 142 1.30 -19.21 9.02
N LYS A 143 0.52 -19.31 7.92
CA LYS A 143 1.00 -18.98 6.58
C LYS A 143 1.46 -17.53 6.49
N ALA A 144 0.67 -16.57 6.98
CA ALA A 144 1.01 -15.15 6.97
C ALA A 144 2.23 -14.85 7.87
N MET A 145 2.39 -15.59 8.97
CA MET A 145 3.54 -15.49 9.86
C MET A 145 4.86 -15.97 9.24
N ASN A 146 4.85 -16.70 8.14
CA ASN A 146 6.07 -17.01 7.41
C ASN A 146 6.68 -15.77 6.72
N GLU A 147 5.85 -14.77 6.43
CA GLU A 147 6.24 -13.54 5.73
C GLU A 147 6.47 -12.36 6.69
N SER A 148 5.79 -12.32 7.85
CA SER A 148 5.85 -11.20 8.81
C SER A 148 5.57 -11.69 10.22
N ASP A 149 6.23 -11.08 11.21
CA ASP A 149 5.94 -11.34 12.63
C ASP A 149 4.60 -10.72 13.08
N GLU A 150 4.07 -9.77 12.32
CA GLU A 150 2.78 -9.16 12.54
C GLU A 150 1.80 -9.59 11.45
N VAL A 151 0.63 -10.06 11.82
CA VAL A 151 -0.43 -10.52 10.92
C VAL A 151 -1.70 -9.72 11.19
N MET A 152 -2.22 -9.10 10.14
CA MET A 152 -3.51 -8.41 10.14
C MET A 152 -4.60 -9.36 9.70
N ILE A 153 -5.70 -9.37 10.46
CA ILE A 153 -6.94 -10.07 10.13
C ILE A 153 -8.00 -9.01 9.93
N GLU A 154 -8.66 -9.00 8.79
CA GLU A 154 -9.67 -7.98 8.48
C GLU A 154 -10.93 -8.59 7.86
N ARG A 155 -12.08 -7.98 8.15
CA ARG A 155 -13.36 -8.33 7.53
C ARG A 155 -13.28 -8.14 6.02
N GLN A 156 -13.85 -9.09 5.25
CA GLN A 156 -14.03 -8.88 3.83
C GLN A 156 -15.04 -7.76 3.58
N LEU A 157 -14.65 -6.77 2.80
CA LEU A 157 -15.57 -5.83 2.18
C LEU A 157 -16.03 -6.41 0.83
N VAL A 158 -17.31 -6.24 0.54
CA VAL A 158 -17.92 -6.70 -0.72
C VAL A 158 -18.33 -5.49 -1.54
N GLY A 159 -17.88 -5.44 -2.80
CA GLY A 159 -18.18 -4.32 -3.68
C GLY A 159 -17.28 -4.27 -4.90
N THR A 160 -17.27 -3.13 -5.57
CA THR A 160 -16.41 -2.87 -6.73
C THR A 160 -15.07 -2.35 -6.24
N GLU A 161 -13.98 -3.03 -6.62
CA GLU A 161 -12.62 -2.55 -6.34
C GLU A 161 -12.24 -1.47 -7.35
N ILE A 162 -11.79 -0.33 -6.83
CA ILE A 162 -11.31 0.78 -7.63
C ILE A 162 -10.01 1.33 -7.04
N THR A 163 -9.25 2.03 -7.86
CA THR A 163 -8.02 2.71 -7.44
C THR A 163 -7.99 4.14 -7.96
N CYS A 164 -7.54 5.07 -7.14
CA CYS A 164 -7.37 6.47 -7.49
C CYS A 164 -5.96 6.94 -7.17
N GLY A 165 -5.20 7.25 -8.20
CA GLY A 165 -3.89 7.89 -8.07
C GLY A 165 -4.02 9.41 -7.92
N CYS A 166 -3.12 10.04 -7.19
CA CYS A 166 -3.08 11.49 -7.07
C CYS A 166 -1.67 12.03 -6.77
N PHE A 167 -1.47 13.31 -7.00
CA PHE A 167 -0.26 14.04 -6.66
C PHE A 167 -0.56 15.51 -6.37
N ARG A 168 0.35 16.20 -5.70
CA ARG A 168 0.24 17.64 -5.43
C ARG A 168 1.15 18.43 -6.36
N ARG A 169 0.58 19.40 -7.06
CA ARG A 169 1.31 20.38 -7.85
C ARG A 169 2.09 21.37 -6.97
N SER A 170 3.03 22.09 -7.57
CA SER A 170 3.80 23.15 -6.89
C SER A 170 2.93 24.29 -6.35
N ASN A 171 1.76 24.54 -6.93
CA ASN A 171 0.78 25.52 -6.48
C ASN A 171 -0.07 25.03 -5.29
N GLY A 172 0.16 23.81 -4.80
CA GLY A 172 -0.58 23.19 -3.69
C GLY A 172 -1.85 22.42 -4.09
N GLU A 173 -2.27 22.48 -5.34
CA GLU A 173 -3.41 21.74 -5.86
C GLU A 173 -3.14 20.23 -5.87
N ILE A 174 -4.08 19.44 -5.34
CA ILE A 174 -4.04 17.97 -5.41
C ILE A 174 -4.86 17.52 -6.62
N VAL A 175 -4.18 16.90 -7.58
CA VAL A 175 -4.78 16.41 -8.82
C VAL A 175 -4.95 14.90 -8.72
N CYS A 176 -6.20 14.42 -8.90
CA CYS A 176 -6.50 13.00 -9.04
C CYS A 176 -6.43 12.58 -10.49
N PHE A 177 -5.83 11.41 -10.73
CA PHE A 177 -5.86 10.74 -12.03
C PHE A 177 -7.25 10.14 -12.30
N PRO A 178 -7.54 9.72 -13.55
CA PRO A 178 -8.73 8.94 -13.82
C PRO A 178 -8.79 7.70 -12.90
N ILE A 179 -9.98 7.45 -12.34
CA ILE A 179 -10.21 6.29 -11.46
C ILE A 179 -10.21 5.02 -12.31
N THR A 180 -9.53 3.98 -11.84
CA THR A 180 -9.47 2.67 -12.50
C THR A 180 -10.27 1.66 -11.70
N GLU A 181 -11.13 0.89 -12.37
CA GLU A 181 -11.82 -0.28 -11.80
C GLU A 181 -10.95 -1.52 -12.00
N VAL A 182 -10.83 -2.33 -10.96
CA VAL A 182 -10.16 -3.63 -11.00
C VAL A 182 -11.22 -4.72 -11.08
N ALA A 183 -11.48 -5.24 -12.30
CA ALA A 183 -12.48 -6.26 -12.56
C ALA A 183 -11.85 -7.66 -12.63
N LEU A 184 -12.27 -8.57 -11.75
CA LEU A 184 -11.75 -9.94 -11.72
C LEU A 184 -12.35 -10.81 -12.82
N LYS A 185 -11.53 -11.56 -13.53
CA LYS A 185 -11.94 -12.58 -14.52
C LYS A 185 -12.13 -13.93 -13.83
N GLY A 186 -13.34 -14.25 -13.41
CA GLY A 186 -13.69 -15.59 -12.92
C GLY A 186 -13.11 -15.98 -11.56
N GLY A 187 -12.53 -15.05 -10.82
CA GLY A 187 -11.98 -15.27 -9.47
C GLY A 187 -12.82 -14.55 -8.40
N GLU A 188 -12.77 -15.07 -7.17
CA GLU A 188 -13.44 -14.44 -6.02
C GLU A 188 -12.60 -13.37 -5.32
N PHE A 189 -11.33 -13.19 -5.72
CA PHE A 189 -10.38 -12.35 -4.98
C PHE A 189 -9.17 -11.95 -5.84
N PHE A 190 -8.69 -10.69 -5.67
CA PHE A 190 -7.50 -10.15 -6.34
C PHE A 190 -6.23 -10.60 -5.61
N ASP A 191 -5.85 -11.85 -5.82
CA ASP A 191 -4.61 -12.46 -5.30
C ASP A 191 -3.40 -12.17 -6.21
N TYR A 192 -2.26 -12.77 -5.86
CA TYR A 192 -1.03 -12.64 -6.65
C TYR A 192 -1.21 -13.09 -8.10
N ASP A 193 -1.91 -14.21 -8.31
CA ASP A 193 -2.15 -14.75 -9.65
C ASP A 193 -3.05 -13.82 -10.47
N ALA A 194 -4.07 -13.22 -9.82
CA ALA A 194 -4.93 -12.24 -10.47
C ALA A 194 -4.17 -10.99 -10.90
N LYS A 195 -3.17 -10.56 -10.12
CA LYS A 195 -2.32 -9.39 -10.42
C LYS A 195 -1.36 -9.60 -11.57
N TYR A 196 -0.73 -10.77 -11.64
CA TYR A 196 0.43 -11.00 -12.52
C TYR A 196 0.15 -11.98 -13.66
N GLU A 197 -0.92 -12.79 -13.58
CA GLU A 197 -1.30 -13.77 -14.62
C GLU A 197 -2.43 -13.30 -15.55
N GLY A 198 -2.77 -12.01 -15.55
CA GLY A 198 -3.79 -11.44 -16.45
C GLY A 198 -5.23 -11.86 -16.14
N LYS A 199 -5.50 -12.27 -14.88
CA LYS A 199 -6.85 -12.67 -14.41
C LYS A 199 -7.72 -11.49 -13.97
N SER A 200 -7.24 -10.25 -14.15
CA SER A 200 -8.00 -9.02 -13.93
C SER A 200 -7.96 -8.11 -15.15
N ASP A 201 -9.02 -7.34 -15.33
CA ASP A 201 -9.05 -6.22 -16.26
C ASP A 201 -8.98 -4.92 -15.47
N GLU A 202 -8.08 -4.04 -15.86
CA GLU A 202 -7.99 -2.68 -15.36
C GLU A 202 -8.74 -1.75 -16.33
N ILE A 203 -9.89 -1.23 -15.90
CA ILE A 203 -10.80 -0.45 -16.73
C ILE A 203 -10.72 1.01 -16.32
N THR A 204 -10.16 1.84 -17.22
CA THR A 204 -10.01 3.28 -17.01
C THR A 204 -10.69 4.07 -18.14
N PRO A 205 -11.62 4.99 -17.85
CA PRO A 205 -12.17 5.29 -16.53
C PRO A 205 -13.05 4.16 -15.99
N ALA A 206 -13.14 4.09 -14.65
CA ALA A 206 -13.98 3.12 -13.94
C ALA A 206 -15.47 3.24 -14.33
N ARG A 207 -16.19 2.12 -14.38
CA ARG A 207 -17.62 2.06 -14.76
C ARG A 207 -18.55 2.41 -13.59
N ILE A 208 -18.28 3.53 -12.91
CA ILE A 208 -19.03 4.04 -11.75
C ILE A 208 -19.85 5.28 -12.14
N ALA A 209 -20.78 5.70 -11.26
CA ALA A 209 -21.48 6.96 -11.46
C ALA A 209 -20.56 8.16 -11.26
N GLU A 210 -20.75 9.25 -12.02
CA GLU A 210 -19.89 10.45 -11.88
C GLU A 210 -19.98 11.04 -10.46
N SER A 211 -21.15 11.03 -9.84
CA SER A 211 -21.33 11.46 -8.45
C SER A 211 -20.49 10.63 -7.46
N THR A 212 -20.30 9.34 -7.71
CA THR A 212 -19.43 8.48 -6.93
C THR A 212 -17.96 8.77 -7.22
N ALA A 213 -17.61 8.99 -8.49
CA ALA A 213 -16.26 9.37 -8.88
C ALA A 213 -15.82 10.68 -8.22
N ASP A 214 -16.70 11.68 -8.14
CA ASP A 214 -16.42 12.95 -7.46
C ASP A 214 -16.16 12.74 -5.96
N ARG A 215 -17.00 11.97 -5.28
CA ARG A 215 -16.80 11.63 -3.87
C ARG A 215 -15.47 10.86 -3.64
N VAL A 216 -15.11 9.95 -4.53
CA VAL A 216 -13.82 9.24 -4.46
C VAL A 216 -12.65 10.22 -4.60
N ARG A 217 -12.71 11.16 -5.55
CA ARG A 217 -11.68 12.20 -5.72
C ARG A 217 -11.57 13.09 -4.48
N GLU A 218 -12.70 13.53 -3.93
CA GLU A 218 -12.73 14.33 -2.69
C GLU A 218 -12.13 13.57 -1.50
N THR A 219 -12.51 12.29 -1.33
CA THR A 219 -11.97 11.41 -0.30
C THR A 219 -10.46 11.24 -0.48
N THR A 220 -10.00 10.98 -1.70
CA THR A 220 -8.57 10.83 -2.03
C THR A 220 -7.79 12.09 -1.68
N GLN A 221 -8.30 13.27 -2.06
CA GLN A 221 -7.66 14.56 -1.74
C GLN A 221 -7.66 14.84 -0.24
N TYR A 222 -8.73 14.45 0.47
CA TYR A 222 -8.83 14.60 1.92
C TYR A 222 -7.79 13.73 2.63
N VAL A 223 -7.72 12.44 2.31
CA VAL A 223 -6.74 11.50 2.88
C VAL A 223 -5.31 11.94 2.57
N TYR A 224 -5.03 12.37 1.33
CA TYR A 224 -3.72 12.89 0.94
C TYR A 224 -3.27 14.05 1.84
N ARG A 225 -4.18 14.99 2.12
CA ARG A 225 -3.90 16.14 3.01
C ARG A 225 -3.71 15.71 4.46
N GLN A 226 -4.58 14.82 4.99
CA GLN A 226 -4.54 14.40 6.39
C GLN A 226 -3.28 13.59 6.71
N LEU A 227 -2.83 12.75 5.79
CA LEU A 227 -1.56 12.02 5.92
C LEU A 227 -0.33 12.92 5.75
N GLY A 228 -0.47 14.10 5.15
CA GLY A 228 0.65 14.97 4.81
C GLY A 228 1.49 14.42 3.65
N CYS A 229 0.83 13.77 2.70
CA CYS A 229 1.50 13.20 1.54
C CYS A 229 2.13 14.25 0.63
N TYR A 230 3.19 13.86 -0.05
CA TYR A 230 3.73 14.52 -1.25
C TYR A 230 4.25 13.44 -2.21
N GLY A 231 4.57 13.85 -3.45
CA GLY A 231 4.81 12.89 -4.52
C GLY A 231 3.51 12.28 -5.07
N ILE A 232 3.66 11.20 -5.82
CA ILE A 232 2.55 10.45 -6.40
C ILE A 232 2.19 9.32 -5.45
N ILE A 233 0.90 9.21 -5.10
CA ILE A 233 0.36 8.07 -4.34
C ILE A 233 -0.83 7.46 -5.07
N ARG A 234 -1.20 6.24 -4.68
CA ARG A 234 -2.43 5.56 -5.10
C ARG A 234 -3.16 5.05 -3.86
N ILE A 235 -4.47 5.22 -3.86
CA ILE A 235 -5.34 4.69 -2.82
C ILE A 235 -6.31 3.71 -3.47
N ASP A 236 -6.41 2.51 -2.90
CA ASP A 236 -7.31 1.47 -3.33
C ASP A 236 -8.57 1.50 -2.45
N TYR A 237 -9.75 1.34 -3.05
CA TYR A 237 -11.05 1.43 -2.40
C TYR A 237 -11.95 0.26 -2.76
N ILE A 238 -12.87 -0.09 -1.86
CA ILE A 238 -14.02 -0.95 -2.14
C ILE A 238 -15.29 -0.11 -2.08
N LEU A 239 -15.99 -0.01 -3.19
CA LEU A 239 -17.30 0.65 -3.27
C LEU A 239 -18.40 -0.37 -2.94
N SER A 240 -19.06 -0.19 -1.80
CA SER A 240 -20.12 -1.10 -1.32
C SER A 240 -21.49 -0.43 -1.39
N GLY A 241 -22.53 -1.20 -1.75
CA GLY A 241 -23.92 -0.72 -1.80
C GLY A 241 -24.44 -0.45 -3.21
N GLU A 242 -25.48 0.37 -3.30
CA GLU A 242 -26.18 0.65 -4.55
C GLU A 242 -25.44 1.68 -5.40
N ARG A 243 -25.49 1.48 -6.72
CA ARG A 243 -24.83 2.35 -7.69
C ARG A 243 -25.30 3.82 -7.55
N GLY A 244 -24.37 4.72 -7.41
CA GLY A 244 -24.59 6.17 -7.20
C GLY A 244 -24.75 6.57 -5.74
N GLN A 245 -24.88 5.62 -4.81
CA GLN A 245 -24.96 5.81 -3.36
C GLN A 245 -23.97 4.94 -2.58
N GLU A 246 -22.96 4.42 -3.27
CA GLU A 246 -21.99 3.51 -2.68
C GLU A 246 -21.29 4.14 -1.47
N GLN A 247 -21.03 3.32 -0.45
CA GLN A 247 -20.08 3.64 0.61
C GLN A 247 -18.66 3.44 0.07
N ILE A 248 -17.81 4.40 0.32
CA ILE A 248 -16.38 4.36 -0.02
C ILE A 248 -15.64 3.83 1.19
N ASN A 249 -14.99 2.66 1.04
CA ASN A 249 -14.25 1.99 2.12
C ASN A 249 -12.78 1.85 1.74
#